data_5f95afe5cfe46de5b512fbe5eb0d04e7
#
_entry.id   5f95afe5cfe46de5b512fbe5eb0d04e7
#
_cell.length_a   1.000
_cell.length_b   1.000
_cell.length_c   1.000
_cell.angle_alpha   90.00
_cell.angle_beta   90.00
_cell.angle_gamma   90.00
#
_symmetry.space_group_name_H-M   'P 1'
#
loop_
_entity.id
_entity.type
_entity.pdbx_description
1 polymer ?
#
loop_
_entity_poly.entity_id
_entity_poly.type
_entity_poly.pdbx_seq_one_letter_code
_entity_poly.pdbx_strand_id
1 'polypeptide(L)'
;AASDVYKRQRLKEEKRVMFTTFHQSMDYEDWLEGLRPVLENDQVTYKIESGIFKRLCTEAERPLSAKKDVNISDEAIVWKVSLSGTGDNPVRRDCMKNGYIRIGWDGYGENITEETDWSIHNGEGKTILNAFINTMKVGDIVMSCYSSRTIDAIGIVTGEYEWHDNFEHYKRVRRVKWLVKDINEDIVKLNDGKTMTLGTVYRLNAITLDKVKSLLDKYE
;
A
#
# COMPACT_ATOMS: atom_id res chain seq x y z
N ALA A 1 35.75 5.48 0.20
CA ALA A 1 35.83 5.67 -1.26
C ALA A 1 34.99 4.65 -2.05
N ALA A 2 35.20 3.33 -1.93
CA ALA A 2 34.37 2.34 -2.67
C ALA A 2 32.90 2.33 -2.22
N SER A 3 32.65 2.42 -0.91
CA SER A 3 31.29 2.49 -0.32
C SER A 3 30.45 3.65 -0.87
N ASP A 4 31.06 4.81 -1.10
CA ASP A 4 30.35 6.00 -1.57
C ASP A 4 29.96 5.92 -3.05
N VAL A 5 30.79 5.24 -3.86
CA VAL A 5 30.49 4.98 -5.27
C VAL A 5 29.29 4.04 -5.39
N TYR A 6 29.26 2.95 -4.62
CA TYR A 6 28.12 2.02 -4.59
C TYR A 6 26.84 2.70 -4.09
N LYS A 7 26.95 3.53 -3.03
CA LYS A 7 25.80 4.29 -2.52
C LYS A 7 25.25 5.26 -3.58
N ARG A 8 26.12 5.98 -4.28
CA ARG A 8 25.73 6.90 -5.35
C ARG A 8 25.09 6.16 -6.53
N GLN A 9 25.66 5.01 -6.94
CA GLN A 9 25.12 4.19 -8.02
C GLN A 9 23.72 3.71 -7.67
N ARG A 10 23.51 3.17 -6.47
CA ARG A 10 22.20 2.74 -5.97
C ARG A 10 21.18 3.88 -5.95
N LEU A 11 21.54 5.06 -5.45
CA LEU A 11 20.63 6.20 -5.42
C LEU A 11 20.25 6.70 -6.82
N LYS A 12 21.12 6.53 -7.82
CA LYS A 12 20.81 6.82 -9.23
C LYS A 12 19.81 5.80 -9.80
N GLU A 13 20.02 4.52 -9.55
CA GLU A 13 19.13 3.42 -9.97
C GLU A 13 17.75 3.56 -9.34
N GLU A 14 17.71 3.98 -8.06
CA GLU A 14 16.49 4.30 -7.33
C GLU A 14 15.85 5.65 -7.75
N LYS A 15 16.40 6.36 -8.75
CA LYS A 15 15.96 7.70 -9.22
C LYS A 15 15.85 8.76 -8.12
N ARG A 16 16.54 8.57 -7.01
CA ARG A 16 16.58 9.47 -5.85
C ARG A 16 17.61 10.58 -5.99
N VAL A 17 18.48 10.46 -6.98
CA VAL A 17 19.48 11.47 -7.35
C VAL A 17 19.45 11.65 -8.86
N MET A 18 19.21 12.86 -9.30
CA MET A 18 19.36 13.27 -10.69
C MET A 18 20.61 14.12 -10.82
N PHE A 19 21.32 13.95 -11.92
CA PHE A 19 22.50 14.72 -12.24
C PHE A 19 22.22 15.62 -13.43
N THR A 20 22.52 16.89 -13.32
CA THR A 20 22.43 17.86 -14.41
C THR A 20 23.64 18.75 -14.42
N THR A 21 24.00 19.22 -15.60
CA THR A 21 25.05 20.23 -15.79
C THR A 21 24.37 21.55 -16.13
N PHE A 22 24.59 22.56 -15.31
CA PHE A 22 24.12 23.89 -15.60
C PHE A 22 25.00 24.51 -16.72
N HIS A 23 24.35 24.99 -17.74
CA HIS A 23 25.01 25.74 -18.84
C HIS A 23 24.23 27.01 -19.15
N GLN A 24 24.86 27.95 -19.90
CA GLN A 24 24.33 29.29 -20.10
C GLN A 24 22.97 29.38 -20.82
N SER A 25 22.58 28.31 -21.55
CA SER A 25 21.31 28.23 -22.25
C SER A 25 20.24 27.46 -21.49
N MET A 26 20.47 27.09 -20.21
CA MET A 26 19.48 26.44 -19.39
C MET A 26 18.49 27.47 -18.87
N ASP A 27 17.21 27.29 -19.18
CA ASP A 27 16.14 28.18 -18.81
C ASP A 27 15.12 27.54 -17.85
N TYR A 28 14.07 28.27 -17.56
CA TYR A 28 12.98 27.83 -16.70
C TYR A 28 12.28 26.56 -17.24
N GLU A 29 12.18 26.44 -18.56
CA GLU A 29 11.50 25.33 -19.22
C GLU A 29 12.29 24.02 -19.07
N ASP A 30 13.61 24.08 -19.05
CA ASP A 30 14.46 22.91 -18.79
C ASP A 30 14.41 22.48 -17.32
N TRP A 31 14.13 23.42 -16.41
CA TRP A 31 14.10 23.16 -14.97
C TRP A 31 12.74 22.67 -14.47
N LEU A 32 11.67 23.35 -14.81
CA LEU A 32 10.31 23.04 -14.34
C LEU A 32 9.49 22.35 -15.42
N GLU A 33 9.03 23.08 -16.40
CA GLU A 33 8.26 22.53 -17.53
C GLU A 33 8.25 23.51 -18.69
N GLY A 34 8.23 22.99 -19.90
CA GLY A 34 8.21 23.79 -21.13
C GLY A 34 7.38 23.16 -22.23
N LEU A 35 7.05 23.98 -23.21
CA LEU A 35 6.37 23.57 -24.43
C LEU A 35 7.39 23.02 -25.43
N ARG A 36 7.30 21.76 -25.80
CA ARG A 36 8.16 21.15 -26.83
C ARG A 36 7.36 20.88 -28.10
N PRO A 37 7.84 21.33 -29.27
CA PRO A 37 7.19 20.97 -30.51
C PRO A 37 7.38 19.50 -30.84
N VAL A 38 6.29 18.84 -31.19
CA VAL A 38 6.27 17.42 -31.58
C VAL A 38 5.57 17.30 -32.94
N LEU A 39 6.13 16.51 -33.84
CA LEU A 39 5.52 16.23 -35.13
C LEU A 39 4.53 15.06 -34.96
N GLU A 40 3.24 15.33 -35.13
CA GLU A 40 2.18 14.32 -35.15
C GLU A 40 1.38 14.48 -36.46
N ASN A 41 1.30 13.43 -37.24
CA ASN A 41 0.58 13.41 -38.53
C ASN A 41 0.96 14.54 -39.49
N ASP A 42 2.24 14.84 -39.64
CA ASP A 42 2.82 15.92 -40.44
C ASP A 42 2.40 17.35 -39.98
N GLN A 43 1.84 17.47 -38.79
CA GLN A 43 1.52 18.77 -38.18
C GLN A 43 2.37 18.95 -36.92
N VAL A 44 2.87 20.19 -36.74
CA VAL A 44 3.57 20.58 -35.51
C VAL A 44 2.55 20.84 -34.43
N THR A 45 2.58 19.99 -33.38
CA THR A 45 1.81 20.19 -32.15
C THR A 45 2.78 20.50 -31.00
N TYR A 46 2.24 21.03 -29.88
CA TYR A 46 3.05 21.35 -28.71
C TYR A 46 2.64 20.48 -27.55
N LYS A 47 3.62 19.84 -26.91
CA LYS A 47 3.40 19.08 -25.67
C LYS A 47 4.14 19.72 -24.51
N ILE A 48 3.52 19.70 -23.33
CA ILE A 48 4.17 20.11 -22.09
C ILE A 48 5.12 18.99 -21.68
N GLU A 49 6.42 19.28 -21.62
CA GLU A 49 7.45 18.36 -21.13
C GLU A 49 7.94 18.84 -19.76
N SER A 50 7.99 17.90 -18.80
CA SER A 50 8.46 18.21 -17.45
C SER A 50 9.97 18.35 -17.44
N GLY A 51 10.46 19.44 -16.88
CA GLY A 51 11.88 19.70 -16.65
C GLY A 51 12.48 18.82 -15.54
N ILE A 52 13.79 18.95 -15.34
CA ILE A 52 14.58 18.10 -14.47
C ILE A 52 14.07 18.13 -13.03
N PHE A 53 13.81 19.32 -12.48
CA PHE A 53 13.35 19.49 -11.10
C PHE A 53 11.93 18.92 -10.91
N LYS A 54 11.01 19.24 -11.82
CA LYS A 54 9.64 18.71 -11.76
C LYS A 54 9.61 17.17 -11.81
N ARG A 55 10.44 16.56 -12.68
CA ARG A 55 10.59 15.10 -12.72
C ARG A 55 11.11 14.55 -11.40
N LEU A 56 12.10 15.20 -10.76
CA LEU A 56 12.62 14.78 -9.47
C LEU A 56 11.54 14.87 -8.37
N CYS A 57 10.74 15.94 -8.36
CA CYS A 57 9.63 16.10 -7.43
C CYS A 57 8.59 14.99 -7.64
N THR A 58 8.19 14.71 -8.88
CA THR A 58 7.26 13.63 -9.21
C THR A 58 7.79 12.26 -8.77
N GLU A 59 9.09 11.99 -8.97
CA GLU A 59 9.70 10.75 -8.47
C GLU A 59 9.75 10.73 -6.93
N ALA A 60 9.96 11.87 -6.27
CA ALA A 60 9.97 11.96 -4.81
C ALA A 60 8.56 11.79 -4.20
N GLU A 61 7.52 12.17 -4.93
CA GLU A 61 6.12 11.98 -4.55
C GLU A 61 5.64 10.54 -4.76
N ARG A 62 6.37 9.75 -5.57
CA ARG A 62 6.04 8.33 -5.73
C ARG A 62 6.12 7.63 -4.38
N PRO A 63 5.13 6.80 -4.04
CA PRO A 63 5.20 5.97 -2.85
C PRO A 63 6.54 5.25 -2.84
N LEU A 64 7.25 5.28 -1.71
CA LEU A 64 8.50 4.52 -1.56
C LEU A 64 8.15 3.04 -1.62
N SER A 65 8.08 2.50 -2.82
CA SER A 65 8.08 1.06 -3.00
C SER A 65 9.41 0.56 -2.44
N ALA A 66 9.33 -0.23 -1.40
CA ALA A 66 10.53 -0.87 -0.87
C ALA A 66 11.01 -1.86 -1.92
N LYS A 67 11.87 -1.41 -2.86
CA LYS A 67 12.73 -2.32 -3.61
C LYS A 67 13.56 -3.09 -2.60
N LYS A 68 13.05 -4.21 -2.18
CA LYS A 68 13.79 -5.30 -1.55
C LYS A 68 13.06 -6.56 -1.94
N ASP A 69 13.84 -7.57 -2.23
CA ASP A 69 13.38 -8.95 -2.24
C ASP A 69 12.40 -9.20 -1.11
N VAL A 70 11.15 -8.82 -1.33
CA VAL A 70 10.07 -9.18 -0.44
C VAL A 70 9.82 -10.62 -0.79
N ASN A 71 10.51 -11.50 -0.06
CA ASN A 71 10.31 -12.92 -0.19
C ASN A 71 8.89 -13.21 0.29
N ILE A 72 7.93 -13.01 -0.61
CA ILE A 72 6.54 -13.40 -0.38
C ILE A 72 6.54 -14.91 -0.47
N SER A 73 6.22 -15.57 0.65
CA SER A 73 6.09 -17.03 0.68
C SER A 73 5.01 -17.46 -0.33
N ASP A 74 5.26 -18.54 -1.06
CA ASP A 74 4.27 -19.10 -2.00
C ASP A 74 2.99 -19.61 -1.28
N GLU A 75 3.03 -19.76 0.04
CA GLU A 75 1.90 -20.13 0.89
C GLU A 75 1.14 -18.91 1.46
N ALA A 76 1.60 -17.67 1.19
CA ALA A 76 0.99 -16.47 1.74
C ALA A 76 -0.45 -16.29 1.26
N ILE A 77 -1.31 -15.89 2.17
CA ILE A 77 -2.72 -15.62 1.89
C ILE A 77 -2.88 -14.12 1.65
N VAL A 78 -3.73 -13.77 0.67
CA VAL A 78 -4.09 -12.37 0.41
C VAL A 78 -5.36 -12.01 1.17
N TRP A 79 -5.26 -11.03 2.04
CA TRP A 79 -6.34 -10.54 2.88
C TRP A 79 -6.81 -9.15 2.46
N LYS A 80 -8.12 -8.97 2.41
CA LYS A 80 -8.74 -7.64 2.43
C LYS A 80 -8.86 -7.19 3.88
N VAL A 81 -8.47 -5.95 4.15
CA VAL A 81 -8.65 -5.31 5.47
C VAL A 81 -9.24 -3.92 5.30
N SER A 82 -10.34 -3.64 6.02
CA SER A 82 -10.88 -2.28 6.17
C SER A 82 -10.33 -1.63 7.42
N LEU A 83 -9.77 -0.45 7.27
CA LEU A 83 -9.20 0.35 8.36
C LEU A 83 -10.23 1.39 8.84
N SER A 84 -11.14 0.98 9.73
CA SER A 84 -12.26 1.79 10.20
C SER A 84 -13.21 2.24 9.08
N GLY A 85 -13.64 1.26 8.25
CA GLY A 85 -14.52 1.53 7.11
C GLY A 85 -13.79 1.89 5.83
N THR A 86 -14.46 2.68 4.99
CA THR A 86 -13.95 3.13 3.68
C THR A 86 -13.54 4.61 3.72
N GLY A 87 -12.76 5.02 2.72
CA GLY A 87 -12.28 6.39 2.59
C GLY A 87 -11.20 6.76 3.61
N ASP A 88 -10.81 8.03 3.59
CA ASP A 88 -9.82 8.57 4.52
C ASP A 88 -10.43 8.76 5.93
N ASN A 89 -9.69 8.35 6.95
CA ASN A 89 -10.09 8.49 8.35
C ASN A 89 -8.86 8.45 9.28
N PRO A 90 -8.98 8.93 10.55
CA PRO A 90 -7.85 8.96 11.48
C PRO A 90 -7.19 7.60 11.75
N VAL A 91 -7.98 6.53 11.87
CA VAL A 91 -7.46 5.17 12.12
C VAL A 91 -6.62 4.68 10.94
N ARG A 92 -7.09 4.91 9.71
CA ARG A 92 -6.37 4.58 8.48
C ARG A 92 -5.03 5.31 8.42
N ARG A 93 -5.03 6.64 8.62
CA ARG A 93 -3.80 7.44 8.59
C ARG A 93 -2.79 6.96 9.64
N ASP A 94 -3.27 6.63 10.83
CA ASP A 94 -2.46 6.08 11.91
C ASP A 94 -1.85 4.72 11.54
N CYS A 95 -2.63 3.80 10.98
CA CYS A 95 -2.17 2.50 10.48
C CYS A 95 -1.09 2.65 9.38
N MET A 96 -1.33 3.55 8.43
CA MET A 96 -0.38 3.80 7.32
C MET A 96 0.94 4.42 7.79
N LYS A 97 0.86 5.31 8.80
CA LYS A 97 2.02 5.98 9.37
C LYS A 97 2.88 5.04 10.20
N ASN A 98 2.25 4.20 11.01
CA ASN A 98 2.94 3.45 12.06
C ASN A 98 3.21 1.97 11.70
N GLY A 99 2.80 1.52 10.50
CA GLY A 99 3.12 0.17 10.03
C GLY A 99 2.37 -0.94 10.76
N TYR A 100 1.04 -0.79 10.87
CA TYR A 100 0.17 -1.82 11.40
C TYR A 100 -1.23 -1.76 10.78
N ILE A 101 -2.00 -2.78 10.99
CA ILE A 101 -3.44 -2.83 10.77
C ILE A 101 -4.13 -3.03 12.11
N ARG A 102 -5.29 -2.40 12.33
CA ARG A 102 -6.08 -2.60 13.53
C ARG A 102 -7.57 -2.66 13.24
N ILE A 103 -8.25 -3.51 14.00
CA ILE A 103 -9.67 -3.76 13.87
C ILE A 103 -10.37 -3.62 15.23
N GLY A 104 -11.68 -3.39 15.19
CA GLY A 104 -12.52 -3.25 16.35
C GLY A 104 -13.01 -4.59 16.93
N TRP A 105 -14.27 -4.59 17.34
CA TRP A 105 -14.92 -5.68 18.07
C TRP A 105 -14.37 -5.86 19.49
N ASP A 106 -13.91 -4.72 20.09
CA ASP A 106 -13.23 -4.69 21.39
C ASP A 106 -14.10 -5.22 22.54
N GLY A 107 -15.44 -5.14 22.42
CA GLY A 107 -16.38 -5.67 23.39
C GLY A 107 -16.25 -7.17 23.66
N TYR A 108 -15.65 -7.94 22.76
CA TYR A 108 -15.35 -9.36 23.00
C TYR A 108 -14.10 -9.62 23.85
N GLY A 109 -13.40 -8.56 24.31
CA GLY A 109 -12.16 -8.68 25.07
C GLY A 109 -10.94 -9.03 24.20
N GLU A 110 -9.80 -9.18 24.82
CA GLU A 110 -8.52 -9.48 24.14
C GLU A 110 -8.52 -10.85 23.48
N ASN A 111 -8.87 -11.86 24.25
CA ASN A 111 -8.77 -13.27 23.85
C ASN A 111 -10.11 -13.82 23.36
N ILE A 112 -10.09 -14.48 22.23
CA ILE A 112 -11.23 -15.20 21.68
C ILE A 112 -11.04 -16.69 21.94
N THR A 113 -11.95 -17.26 22.74
CA THR A 113 -11.95 -18.65 23.15
C THR A 113 -13.27 -19.33 22.78
N GLU A 114 -13.40 -20.62 23.07
CA GLU A 114 -14.66 -21.34 22.92
C GLU A 114 -15.77 -20.79 23.84
N GLU A 115 -15.37 -20.17 24.96
CA GLU A 115 -16.27 -19.60 25.96
C GLU A 115 -16.68 -18.11 25.61
N THR A 116 -16.19 -17.56 24.51
CA THR A 116 -16.51 -16.18 24.12
C THR A 116 -18.01 -16.00 23.91
N ASP A 117 -18.60 -15.06 24.66
CA ASP A 117 -20.01 -14.70 24.51
C ASP A 117 -20.25 -13.89 23.24
N TRP A 118 -20.67 -14.57 22.19
CA TRP A 118 -20.94 -13.94 20.89
C TRP A 118 -22.24 -13.14 20.87
N SER A 119 -23.05 -13.14 21.93
CA SER A 119 -24.30 -12.38 21.99
C SER A 119 -24.09 -10.86 22.13
N ILE A 120 -22.93 -10.43 22.63
CA ILE A 120 -22.56 -9.01 22.86
C ILE A 120 -22.78 -8.16 21.63
N HIS A 121 -22.50 -8.68 20.42
CA HIS A 121 -22.73 -8.01 19.13
C HIS A 121 -23.59 -8.87 18.20
N ASN A 122 -24.62 -9.54 18.74
CA ASN A 122 -25.56 -10.37 17.96
C ASN A 122 -24.88 -11.45 17.07
N GLY A 123 -23.76 -11.99 17.50
CA GLY A 123 -22.99 -12.97 16.75
C GLY A 123 -22.10 -12.39 15.64
N GLU A 124 -22.14 -11.10 15.44
CA GLU A 124 -21.29 -10.43 14.46
C GLU A 124 -19.82 -10.44 14.89
N GLY A 125 -18.92 -10.39 13.93
CA GLY A 125 -17.47 -10.34 14.17
C GLY A 125 -16.78 -11.68 14.35
N LYS A 126 -17.48 -12.78 14.63
CA LYS A 126 -16.87 -14.10 14.89
C LYS A 126 -15.90 -14.54 13.79
N THR A 127 -16.35 -14.54 12.55
CA THR A 127 -15.53 -14.94 11.39
C THR A 127 -14.36 -13.97 11.17
N ILE A 128 -14.60 -12.66 11.36
CA ILE A 128 -13.60 -11.60 11.21
C ILE A 128 -12.51 -11.77 12.26
N LEU A 129 -12.88 -11.94 13.52
CA LEU A 129 -11.93 -12.11 14.63
C LEU A 129 -11.14 -13.40 14.50
N ASN A 130 -11.79 -14.50 14.14
CA ASN A 130 -11.08 -15.76 13.91
C ASN A 130 -10.07 -15.63 12.74
N ALA A 131 -10.45 -14.91 11.66
CA ALA A 131 -9.54 -14.63 10.55
C ALA A 131 -8.35 -13.80 11.00
N PHE A 132 -8.60 -12.71 11.73
CA PHE A 132 -7.56 -11.77 12.14
C PHE A 132 -6.64 -12.30 13.23
N ILE A 133 -7.18 -13.02 14.23
CA ILE A 133 -6.43 -13.50 15.40
C ILE A 133 -5.76 -14.83 15.11
N ASN A 134 -6.52 -15.80 14.56
CA ASN A 134 -6.09 -17.20 14.51
C ASN A 134 -5.61 -17.66 13.13
N THR A 135 -6.10 -17.04 12.05
CA THR A 135 -5.83 -17.55 10.70
C THR A 135 -4.76 -16.76 9.96
N MET A 136 -4.79 -15.43 10.06
CA MET A 136 -3.78 -14.53 9.46
C MET A 136 -2.42 -14.80 10.10
N LYS A 137 -1.38 -14.92 9.28
CA LYS A 137 -0.01 -15.26 9.72
C LYS A 137 0.99 -14.22 9.28
N VAL A 138 2.14 -14.21 9.95
CA VAL A 138 3.33 -13.47 9.47
C VAL A 138 3.70 -13.98 8.09
N GLY A 139 3.95 -13.06 7.15
CA GLY A 139 4.20 -13.35 5.75
C GLY A 139 2.97 -13.23 4.84
N ASP A 140 1.76 -13.18 5.39
CA ASP A 140 0.54 -12.95 4.61
C ASP A 140 0.49 -11.52 4.03
N ILE A 141 -0.21 -11.38 2.91
CA ILE A 141 -0.40 -10.09 2.24
C ILE A 141 -1.69 -9.45 2.72
N VAL A 142 -1.66 -8.16 2.97
CA VAL A 142 -2.84 -7.35 3.26
C VAL A 142 -3.03 -6.28 2.21
N MET A 143 -4.26 -6.17 1.71
CA MET A 143 -4.73 -5.11 0.84
C MET A 143 -5.67 -4.21 1.63
N SER A 144 -5.29 -2.95 1.81
CA SER A 144 -6.10 -1.96 2.49
C SER A 144 -7.25 -1.50 1.61
N CYS A 145 -8.49 -1.82 2.02
CA CYS A 145 -9.69 -1.47 1.29
C CYS A 145 -10.04 0.01 1.49
N TYR A 146 -9.92 0.82 0.44
CA TYR A 146 -10.32 2.23 0.46
C TYR A 146 -11.79 2.43 0.09
N SER A 147 -12.27 1.65 -0.86
CA SER A 147 -13.68 1.59 -1.27
C SER A 147 -14.08 0.15 -1.61
N SER A 148 -15.31 -0.09 -2.01
CA SER A 148 -15.71 -1.42 -2.50
C SER A 148 -14.96 -1.86 -3.77
N ARG A 149 -14.30 -0.95 -4.46
CA ARG A 149 -13.58 -1.21 -5.72
C ARG A 149 -12.06 -1.03 -5.58
N THR A 150 -11.61 -0.13 -4.71
CA THR A 150 -10.24 0.34 -4.71
C THR A 150 -9.52 0.02 -3.41
N ILE A 151 -8.22 -0.20 -3.54
CA ILE A 151 -7.26 -0.28 -2.43
C ILE A 151 -6.34 0.93 -2.45
N ASP A 152 -5.84 1.32 -1.29
CA ASP A 152 -4.90 2.43 -1.12
C ASP A 152 -3.51 2.00 -0.63
N ALA A 153 -3.35 0.73 -0.25
CA ALA A 153 -2.05 0.18 0.14
C ALA A 153 -2.01 -1.35 0.03
N ILE A 154 -0.81 -1.87 -0.15
CA ILE A 154 -0.47 -3.29 -0.07
C ILE A 154 0.65 -3.44 0.94
N GLY A 155 0.53 -4.40 1.85
CA GLY A 155 1.54 -4.69 2.87
C GLY A 155 1.71 -6.17 3.12
N ILE A 156 2.77 -6.49 3.87
CA ILE A 156 3.04 -7.84 4.37
C ILE A 156 2.93 -7.84 5.89
N VAL A 157 2.26 -8.83 6.46
CA VAL A 157 2.14 -9.01 7.91
C VAL A 157 3.52 -9.39 8.47
N THR A 158 3.99 -8.65 9.46
CA THR A 158 5.32 -8.85 10.06
C THR A 158 5.27 -9.19 11.54
N GLY A 159 4.08 -9.13 12.16
CA GLY A 159 3.89 -9.44 13.57
C GLY A 159 2.69 -10.33 13.83
N GLU A 160 2.74 -11.03 14.95
CA GLU A 160 1.61 -11.77 15.47
C GLU A 160 0.50 -10.83 15.94
N TYR A 161 -0.61 -11.39 16.38
CA TYR A 161 -1.70 -10.66 16.98
C TYR A 161 -1.25 -10.01 18.32
N GLU A 162 -1.59 -8.73 18.48
CA GLU A 162 -1.33 -7.95 19.69
C GLU A 162 -2.61 -7.25 20.13
N TRP A 163 -2.79 -7.10 21.46
CA TRP A 163 -3.84 -6.26 22.05
C TRP A 163 -3.21 -5.01 22.65
N HIS A 164 -3.77 -3.83 22.31
CA HIS A 164 -3.24 -2.54 22.72
C HIS A 164 -4.27 -1.76 23.55
N ASP A 165 -4.14 -1.79 24.88
CA ASP A 165 -5.04 -1.08 25.80
C ASP A 165 -4.97 0.44 25.72
N ASN A 166 -3.87 0.97 25.22
CA ASN A 166 -3.68 2.41 25.03
C ASN A 166 -4.53 3.00 23.90
N PHE A 167 -5.12 2.19 23.05
CA PHE A 167 -6.12 2.66 22.09
C PHE A 167 -7.51 2.68 22.72
N GLU A 168 -8.25 3.77 22.50
CA GLU A 168 -9.65 3.87 22.94
C GLU A 168 -10.54 2.86 22.19
N HIS A 169 -10.30 2.71 20.87
CA HIS A 169 -11.01 1.80 19.97
C HIS A 169 -10.06 1.12 19.02
N TYR A 170 -10.49 0.01 18.41
CA TYR A 170 -9.68 -0.78 17.47
C TYR A 170 -8.38 -1.29 18.11
N LYS A 171 -8.51 -1.93 19.27
CA LYS A 171 -7.40 -2.39 20.12
C LYS A 171 -6.63 -3.58 19.56
N ARG A 172 -7.22 -4.30 18.60
CA ARG A 172 -6.60 -5.49 17.98
C ARG A 172 -5.68 -5.07 16.85
N VAL A 173 -4.42 -5.42 16.97
CA VAL A 173 -3.33 -4.95 16.11
C VAL A 173 -2.55 -6.11 15.52
N ARG A 174 -2.09 -5.96 14.30
CA ARG A 174 -1.00 -6.73 13.70
C ARG A 174 -0.02 -5.80 13.01
N ARG A 175 1.26 -6.04 13.21
CA ARG A 175 2.32 -5.29 12.53
C ARG A 175 2.34 -5.61 11.05
N VAL A 176 2.51 -4.59 10.24
CA VAL A 176 2.56 -4.67 8.79
C VAL A 176 3.68 -3.81 8.25
N LYS A 177 4.44 -4.35 7.32
CA LYS A 177 5.33 -3.56 6.47
C LYS A 177 4.57 -3.22 5.20
N TRP A 178 4.21 -1.95 5.04
CA TRP A 178 3.62 -1.48 3.81
C TRP A 178 4.65 -1.54 2.68
N LEU A 179 4.31 -2.22 1.60
CA LEU A 179 5.12 -2.36 0.39
C LEU A 179 4.87 -1.18 -0.55
N VAL A 180 3.61 -0.80 -0.68
CA VAL A 180 3.17 0.39 -1.41
C VAL A 180 2.01 1.04 -0.66
N LYS A 181 1.97 2.38 -0.65
CA LYS A 181 0.94 3.20 -0.01
C LYS A 181 0.50 4.32 -0.95
N ASP A 182 -0.60 4.98 -0.57
CA ASP A 182 -1.12 6.16 -1.25
C ASP A 182 -1.43 5.92 -2.73
N ILE A 183 -1.83 4.67 -3.03
CA ILE A 183 -2.30 4.27 -4.35
C ILE A 183 -3.83 4.36 -4.42
N ASN A 184 -4.36 4.39 -5.64
CA ASN A 184 -5.80 4.29 -5.90
C ASN A 184 -6.01 3.23 -6.99
N GLU A 185 -5.90 1.96 -6.60
CA GLU A 185 -5.95 0.83 -7.53
C GLU A 185 -7.32 0.17 -7.53
N ASP A 186 -7.96 0.13 -8.70
CA ASP A 186 -9.20 -0.63 -8.91
C ASP A 186 -8.88 -2.11 -9.09
N ILE A 187 -9.21 -2.91 -8.09
CA ILE A 187 -8.90 -4.35 -8.06
C ILE A 187 -10.02 -5.22 -8.64
N VAL A 188 -11.11 -4.65 -9.16
CA VAL A 188 -12.26 -5.45 -9.62
C VAL A 188 -11.84 -6.47 -10.69
N LYS A 189 -11.00 -6.08 -11.65
CA LYS A 189 -10.48 -7.01 -12.67
C LYS A 189 -9.61 -8.12 -12.06
N LEU A 190 -8.78 -7.80 -11.07
CA LEU A 190 -7.94 -8.77 -10.36
C LEU A 190 -8.79 -9.73 -9.52
N ASN A 191 -9.92 -9.25 -9.01
CA ASN A 191 -10.86 -9.99 -8.18
C ASN A 191 -12.00 -10.64 -9.00
N ASP A 192 -11.68 -11.10 -10.20
CA ASP A 192 -12.60 -11.82 -11.12
C ASP A 192 -13.92 -11.05 -11.37
N GLY A 193 -13.83 -9.74 -11.53
CA GLY A 193 -14.96 -8.86 -11.80
C GLY A 193 -15.82 -8.49 -10.56
N LYS A 194 -15.43 -8.94 -9.38
CA LYS A 194 -16.18 -8.74 -8.12
C LYS A 194 -15.65 -7.55 -7.33
N THR A 195 -16.57 -6.79 -6.75
CA THR A 195 -16.24 -5.76 -5.77
C THR A 195 -15.93 -6.38 -4.39
N MET A 196 -15.22 -5.64 -3.55
CA MET A 196 -15.02 -6.01 -2.15
C MET A 196 -16.32 -5.83 -1.36
N THR A 197 -16.58 -6.79 -0.46
CA THR A 197 -17.75 -6.76 0.44
C THR A 197 -17.49 -5.91 1.68
N LEU A 198 -18.55 -5.65 2.46
CA LEU A 198 -18.47 -4.85 3.69
C LEU A 198 -17.67 -5.50 4.82
N GLY A 199 -17.46 -6.83 4.79
CA GLY A 199 -16.70 -7.53 5.84
C GLY A 199 -15.35 -6.88 6.12
N THR A 200 -15.00 -6.68 7.39
CA THR A 200 -13.77 -5.95 7.79
C THR A 200 -12.50 -6.68 7.34
N VAL A 201 -12.46 -8.00 7.55
CA VAL A 201 -11.31 -8.86 7.19
C VAL A 201 -11.83 -10.13 6.52
N TYR A 202 -11.31 -10.46 5.34
CA TYR A 202 -11.55 -11.73 4.68
C TYR A 202 -10.51 -12.00 3.58
N ARG A 203 -10.43 -13.26 3.12
CA ARG A 203 -9.50 -13.68 2.06
C ARG A 203 -9.97 -13.22 0.69
N LEU A 204 -9.05 -12.69 -0.10
CA LEU A 204 -9.25 -12.39 -1.51
C LEU A 204 -8.83 -13.59 -2.37
N ASN A 205 -9.64 -14.65 -2.37
CA ASN A 205 -9.30 -15.92 -3.01
C ASN A 205 -9.05 -15.81 -4.53
N ALA A 206 -9.60 -14.82 -5.19
CA ALA A 206 -9.40 -14.58 -6.63
C ALA A 206 -8.09 -13.85 -6.94
N ILE A 207 -7.45 -13.25 -5.95
CA ILE A 207 -6.19 -12.52 -6.10
C ILE A 207 -5.04 -13.43 -5.69
N THR A 208 -4.37 -14.00 -6.70
CA THR A 208 -3.19 -14.85 -6.51
C THR A 208 -1.95 -14.02 -6.19
N LEU A 209 -0.92 -14.66 -5.67
CA LEU A 209 0.37 -13.99 -5.38
C LEU A 209 1.04 -13.43 -6.64
N ASP A 210 0.88 -14.10 -7.78
CA ASP A 210 1.39 -13.57 -9.06
C ASP A 210 0.68 -12.28 -9.47
N LYS A 211 -0.65 -12.19 -9.26
CA LYS A 211 -1.41 -10.95 -9.46
C LYS A 211 -0.92 -9.85 -8.52
N VAL A 212 -0.58 -10.18 -7.25
CA VAL A 212 0.00 -9.23 -6.28
C VAL A 212 1.37 -8.76 -6.74
N LYS A 213 2.26 -9.68 -7.13
CA LYS A 213 3.60 -9.35 -7.63
C LYS A 213 3.51 -8.42 -8.84
N SER A 214 2.69 -8.78 -9.84
CA SER A 214 2.48 -7.94 -11.03
C SER A 214 1.89 -6.56 -10.70
N LEU A 215 1.07 -6.46 -9.65
CA LEU A 215 0.54 -5.19 -9.19
C LEU A 215 1.61 -4.36 -8.50
N LEU A 216 2.48 -4.96 -7.69
CA LEU A 216 3.62 -4.27 -7.05
C LEU A 216 4.60 -3.73 -8.10
N ASP A 217 4.93 -4.52 -9.14
CA ASP A 217 5.80 -4.10 -10.24
C ASP A 217 5.31 -2.82 -10.94
N LYS A 218 3.99 -2.58 -10.95
CA LYS A 218 3.39 -1.36 -11.51
C LYS A 218 3.78 -0.09 -10.73
N TYR A 219 4.09 -0.25 -9.45
CA TYR A 219 4.42 0.85 -8.53
C TYR A 219 5.93 0.91 -8.17
N GLU A 220 6.75 0.08 -8.83
CA GLU A 220 8.21 0.17 -8.84
C GLU A 220 8.70 1.17 -9.88
#